data_0a8f84fb426a322985040c0e1c2dff60
#
_entry.id   0a8f84fb426a322985040c0e1c2dff60
#
_cell.length_a   1.000
_cell.length_b   1.000
_cell.length_c   1.000
_cell.angle_alpha   90.00
_cell.angle_beta   90.00
_cell.angle_gamma   90.00
#
_symmetry.space_group_name_H-M   'P 1'
#
loop_
_entity.id
_entity.type
_entity.pdbx_description
1 polymer ?
#
loop_
_entity_poly.entity_id
_entity_poly.type
_entity_poly.pdbx_seq_one_letter_code
_entity_poly.pdbx_strand_id
1 'polypeptide(L)'
;MGWRKHTSRIVYENDWMTVREDEVTNPGGGQNRYGHVQFKNIAVAVLPIDDEGRTRLVGQSRYTLDQYSWELPMGGAPLKEDPLEAAKRELREETGLTASHWRELMRLHPSNSITDEIGIVYVATGLSEGETDLGETEDIEVLTLPLSEAIEMAKDGRITDALSAATLVRVALAQSEEETDQAGNAPVDP
;
A
#
# COMPACT_ATOMS: atom_id res chain seq x y z
N MET A 1 16.85 17.83 -20.25
CA MET A 1 15.62 18.65 -20.23
C MET A 1 14.46 17.75 -19.81
N GLY A 2 13.48 18.28 -19.07
CA GLY A 2 12.28 17.53 -18.68
C GLY A 2 11.11 17.77 -19.63
N TRP A 3 9.97 17.16 -19.33
CA TRP A 3 8.70 17.43 -20.00
C TRP A 3 8.25 18.87 -19.74
N ARG A 4 7.70 19.53 -20.77
CA ARG A 4 7.12 20.87 -20.64
C ARG A 4 5.66 20.82 -21.05
N LYS A 5 4.76 21.08 -20.09
CA LYS A 5 3.32 21.17 -20.31
C LYS A 5 2.95 22.54 -20.90
N HIS A 6 2.08 22.55 -21.91
CA HIS A 6 1.53 23.75 -22.56
C HIS A 6 0.08 23.97 -22.16
N THR A 7 -0.75 22.96 -22.41
CA THR A 7 -2.18 22.99 -22.08
C THR A 7 -2.58 21.69 -21.38
N SER A 8 -3.69 21.73 -20.68
CA SER A 8 -4.27 20.57 -19.99
C SER A 8 -5.78 20.62 -20.11
N ARG A 9 -6.41 19.50 -20.46
CA ARG A 9 -7.86 19.37 -20.42
C ARG A 9 -8.30 18.14 -19.62
N ILE A 10 -9.43 18.25 -18.93
CA ILE A 10 -10.07 17.12 -18.27
C ILE A 10 -10.83 16.33 -19.34
N VAL A 11 -10.59 15.02 -19.40
CA VAL A 11 -11.26 14.09 -20.31
C VAL A 11 -12.38 13.34 -19.59
N TYR A 12 -12.15 13.01 -18.32
CA TYR A 12 -13.12 12.35 -17.44
C TYR A 12 -12.86 12.73 -15.98
N GLU A 13 -13.89 12.81 -15.18
CA GLU A 13 -13.78 13.09 -13.75
C GLU A 13 -14.91 12.42 -12.97
N ASN A 14 -14.57 11.91 -11.79
CA ASN A 14 -15.51 11.43 -10.77
C ASN A 14 -14.98 11.78 -9.36
N ASP A 15 -15.57 11.21 -8.31
CA ASP A 15 -15.20 11.51 -6.93
C ASP A 15 -13.80 11.01 -6.54
N TRP A 16 -13.27 10.00 -7.24
CA TRP A 16 -11.99 9.36 -6.92
C TRP A 16 -10.82 9.83 -7.78
N MET A 17 -11.09 10.19 -9.06
CA MET A 17 -10.01 10.51 -10.00
C MET A 17 -10.42 11.53 -11.05
N THR A 18 -9.40 12.15 -11.66
CA THR A 18 -9.51 13.00 -12.84
C THR A 18 -8.58 12.45 -13.92
N VAL A 19 -9.10 12.12 -15.09
CA VAL A 19 -8.30 11.78 -16.27
C VAL A 19 -8.03 13.05 -17.08
N ARG A 20 -6.75 13.32 -17.34
CA ARG A 20 -6.29 14.50 -18.10
C ARG A 20 -5.56 14.12 -19.36
N GLU A 21 -5.65 14.98 -20.33
CA GLU A 21 -4.80 14.98 -21.52
C GLU A 21 -4.06 16.32 -21.59
N ASP A 22 -2.74 16.26 -21.61
CA ASP A 22 -1.86 17.42 -21.68
C ASP A 22 -1.19 17.50 -23.06
N GLU A 23 -1.12 18.70 -23.62
CA GLU A 23 -0.22 18.97 -24.74
C GLU A 23 1.16 19.31 -24.16
N VAL A 24 2.17 18.59 -24.59
CA VAL A 24 3.50 18.66 -23.99
C VAL A 24 4.61 18.70 -25.03
N THR A 25 5.76 19.26 -24.65
CA THR A 25 7.02 19.01 -25.35
C THR A 25 7.78 17.93 -24.56
N ASN A 26 8.15 16.84 -25.24
CA ASN A 26 8.93 15.76 -24.64
C ASN A 26 10.40 16.17 -24.43
N PRO A 27 11.21 15.41 -23.69
CA PRO A 27 12.61 15.72 -23.44
C PRO A 27 13.48 15.84 -24.69
N GLY A 28 13.10 15.17 -25.79
CA GLY A 28 13.75 15.25 -27.10
C GLY A 28 13.35 16.47 -27.94
N GLY A 29 12.43 17.33 -27.45
CA GLY A 29 11.96 18.53 -28.13
C GLY A 29 10.72 18.32 -29.03
N GLY A 30 10.22 17.10 -29.16
CA GLY A 30 9.03 16.78 -29.97
C GLY A 30 7.71 17.17 -29.27
N GLN A 31 6.70 17.53 -30.05
CA GLN A 31 5.34 17.78 -29.54
C GLN A 31 4.60 16.45 -29.37
N ASN A 32 3.95 16.27 -28.20
CA ASN A 32 3.19 15.08 -27.86
C ASN A 32 1.92 15.41 -27.09
N ARG A 33 1.01 14.42 -27.00
CA ARG A 33 -0.07 14.39 -26.02
C ARG A 33 0.28 13.37 -24.94
N TYR A 34 0.01 13.74 -23.69
CA TYR A 34 0.24 12.89 -22.52
C TYR A 34 -1.07 12.71 -21.75
N GLY A 35 -1.61 11.49 -21.79
CA GLY A 35 -2.77 11.12 -20.98
C GLY A 35 -2.31 10.60 -19.62
N HIS A 36 -2.94 11.10 -18.54
CA HIS A 36 -2.61 10.64 -17.19
C HIS A 36 -3.82 10.73 -16.25
N VAL A 37 -3.74 9.99 -15.15
CA VAL A 37 -4.75 9.96 -14.08
C VAL A 37 -4.21 10.71 -12.87
N GLN A 38 -5.04 11.59 -12.30
CA GLN A 38 -4.80 12.24 -11.02
C GLN A 38 -5.78 11.66 -9.99
N PHE A 39 -5.26 11.10 -8.91
CA PHE A 39 -6.08 10.62 -7.81
C PHE A 39 -6.45 11.74 -6.84
N LYS A 40 -7.65 11.65 -6.26
CA LYS A 40 -8.18 12.62 -5.28
C LYS A 40 -7.93 12.20 -3.84
N ASN A 41 -7.21 11.09 -3.65
CA ASN A 41 -6.82 10.54 -2.36
C ASN A 41 -5.40 9.95 -2.44
N ILE A 42 -4.82 9.71 -1.28
CA ILE A 42 -3.57 8.96 -1.08
C ILE A 42 -3.98 7.54 -0.67
N ALA A 43 -3.37 6.52 -1.26
CA ALA A 43 -3.54 5.15 -0.80
C ALA A 43 -2.77 4.95 0.51
N VAL A 44 -3.42 4.41 1.54
CA VAL A 44 -2.78 4.04 2.80
C VAL A 44 -2.93 2.55 3.02
N ALA A 45 -1.84 1.88 3.42
CA ALA A 45 -1.85 0.47 3.78
C ALA A 45 -1.22 0.26 5.15
N VAL A 46 -1.65 -0.77 5.86
CA VAL A 46 -1.18 -1.09 7.20
C VAL A 46 -0.67 -2.52 7.26
N LEU A 47 0.54 -2.72 7.77
CA LEU A 47 1.04 -4.00 8.21
C LEU A 47 0.85 -4.11 9.73
N PRO A 48 -0.24 -4.71 10.21
CA PRO A 48 -0.42 -4.98 11.63
C PRO A 48 0.41 -6.19 12.02
N ILE A 49 1.14 -6.10 13.15
CA ILE A 49 1.93 -7.20 13.69
C ILE A 49 1.59 -7.36 15.17
N ASP A 50 1.09 -8.53 15.56
CA ASP A 50 0.80 -8.84 16.95
C ASP A 50 2.02 -9.37 17.72
N ASP A 51 1.85 -9.58 19.03
CA ASP A 51 2.93 -10.02 19.93
C ASP A 51 3.41 -11.45 19.63
N GLU A 52 2.62 -12.24 18.88
CA GLU A 52 2.98 -13.58 18.41
C GLU A 52 3.63 -13.58 17.02
N GLY A 53 3.88 -12.40 16.44
CA GLY A 53 4.48 -12.26 15.11
C GLY A 53 3.55 -12.64 13.96
N ARG A 54 2.22 -12.56 14.18
CA ARG A 54 1.21 -12.76 13.14
C ARG A 54 0.79 -11.42 12.54
N THR A 55 0.28 -11.47 11.32
CA THR A 55 -0.34 -10.33 10.62
C THR A 55 -1.78 -10.63 10.25
N ARG A 56 -2.49 -9.61 9.78
CA ARG A 56 -3.81 -9.73 9.18
C ARG A 56 -3.76 -9.29 7.73
N LEU A 57 -4.33 -10.14 6.87
CA LEU A 57 -4.63 -9.81 5.49
C LEU A 57 -6.13 -9.66 5.33
N VAL A 58 -6.54 -8.89 4.36
CA VAL A 58 -7.92 -8.74 3.91
C VAL A 58 -8.04 -9.32 2.52
N GLY A 59 -9.11 -10.09 2.29
CA GLY A 59 -9.41 -10.72 1.02
C GLY A 59 -10.68 -10.13 0.43
N GLN A 60 -10.64 -9.76 -0.85
CA GLN A 60 -11.80 -9.22 -1.55
C GLN A 60 -11.73 -9.45 -3.06
N SER A 61 -12.88 -9.40 -3.72
CA SER A 61 -12.95 -9.41 -5.18
C SER A 61 -12.66 -8.03 -5.75
N ARG A 62 -11.59 -7.91 -6.55
CA ARG A 62 -11.24 -6.66 -7.24
C ARG A 62 -11.91 -6.58 -8.60
N TYR A 63 -12.93 -5.71 -8.72
CA TYR A 63 -13.74 -5.54 -9.93
C TYR A 63 -12.90 -5.32 -11.20
N THR A 64 -11.87 -4.50 -11.13
CA THR A 64 -11.02 -4.15 -12.28
C THR A 64 -10.19 -5.31 -12.81
N LEU A 65 -9.90 -6.32 -11.97
CA LEU A 65 -9.08 -7.46 -12.30
C LEU A 65 -9.92 -8.73 -12.52
N ASP A 66 -11.20 -8.73 -12.10
CA ASP A 66 -12.08 -9.90 -12.04
C ASP A 66 -11.41 -11.08 -11.27
N GLN A 67 -10.74 -10.74 -10.17
CA GLN A 67 -9.96 -11.68 -9.37
C GLN A 67 -10.14 -11.42 -7.88
N TYR A 68 -10.05 -12.50 -7.10
CA TYR A 68 -9.94 -12.41 -5.65
C TYR A 68 -8.50 -12.06 -5.27
N SER A 69 -8.31 -11.11 -4.37
CA SER A 69 -7.00 -10.60 -3.96
C SER A 69 -6.85 -10.63 -2.44
N TRP A 70 -5.72 -11.14 -1.96
CA TRP A 70 -5.27 -10.99 -0.59
C TRP A 70 -4.33 -9.80 -0.50
N GLU A 71 -4.60 -8.90 0.43
CA GLU A 71 -3.93 -7.62 0.55
C GLU A 71 -3.71 -7.27 2.03
N LEU A 72 -2.83 -6.33 2.30
CA LEU A 72 -2.81 -5.66 3.61
C LEU A 72 -4.08 -4.83 3.77
N PRO A 73 -4.60 -4.61 4.99
CA PRO A 73 -5.64 -3.62 5.24
C PRO A 73 -5.26 -2.28 4.62
N MET A 74 -6.13 -1.71 3.76
CA MET A 74 -5.81 -0.51 3.02
C MET A 74 -7.05 0.23 2.51
N GLY A 75 -6.89 1.55 2.34
CA GLY A 75 -7.93 2.36 1.74
C GLY A 75 -7.46 3.74 1.34
N GLY A 76 -8.39 4.67 1.18
CA GLY A 76 -8.11 6.01 0.69
C GLY A 76 -8.09 7.07 1.79
N ALA A 77 -7.02 7.87 1.84
CA ALA A 77 -6.96 9.11 2.60
C ALA A 77 -7.30 10.29 1.67
N PRO A 78 -8.46 10.95 1.81
CA PRO A 78 -8.72 12.21 1.12
C PRO A 78 -7.57 13.20 1.31
N LEU A 79 -7.22 13.99 0.30
CA LEU A 79 -6.03 14.87 0.31
C LEU A 79 -5.95 15.87 1.49
N LYS A 80 -7.05 16.05 2.24
CA LYS A 80 -7.10 16.91 3.43
C LYS A 80 -7.06 16.13 4.74
N GLU A 81 -7.16 14.82 4.69
CA GLU A 81 -7.06 13.93 5.86
C GLU A 81 -5.57 13.61 6.12
N ASP A 82 -5.20 13.50 7.39
CA ASP A 82 -3.87 13.00 7.75
C ASP A 82 -3.78 11.51 7.35
N PRO A 83 -2.79 11.09 6.53
CA PRO A 83 -2.66 9.71 6.08
C PRO A 83 -2.56 8.69 7.23
N LEU A 84 -1.99 9.07 8.37
CA LEU A 84 -1.93 8.19 9.54
C LEU A 84 -3.32 8.00 10.18
N GLU A 85 -4.13 9.04 10.25
CA GLU A 85 -5.50 8.92 10.78
C GLU A 85 -6.38 8.08 9.84
N ALA A 86 -6.21 8.23 8.52
CA ALA A 86 -6.85 7.35 7.54
C ALA A 86 -6.41 5.89 7.72
N ALA A 87 -5.10 5.63 7.88
CA ALA A 87 -4.59 4.28 8.10
C ALA A 87 -5.16 3.63 9.38
N LYS A 88 -5.33 4.41 10.46
CA LYS A 88 -5.97 3.94 11.70
C LYS A 88 -7.44 3.61 11.49
N ARG A 89 -8.14 4.42 10.72
CA ARG A 89 -9.55 4.23 10.38
C ARG A 89 -9.72 2.95 9.56
N GLU A 90 -8.97 2.78 8.47
CA GLU A 90 -9.04 1.61 7.59
C GLU A 90 -8.71 0.30 8.33
N LEU A 91 -7.65 0.30 9.16
CA LEU A 91 -7.32 -0.87 9.96
C LEU A 91 -8.49 -1.30 10.85
N ARG A 92 -9.16 -0.34 11.50
CA ARG A 92 -10.30 -0.62 12.37
C ARG A 92 -11.52 -1.08 11.56
N GLU A 93 -11.85 -0.39 10.47
CA GLU A 93 -13.02 -0.68 9.65
C GLU A 93 -12.93 -2.08 9.06
N GLU A 94 -11.80 -2.44 8.43
CA GLU A 94 -11.63 -3.71 7.75
C GLU A 94 -11.34 -4.90 8.68
N THR A 95 -10.62 -4.69 9.79
CA THR A 95 -10.14 -5.80 10.63
C THR A 95 -10.64 -5.77 12.07
N GLY A 96 -11.27 -4.69 12.51
CA GLY A 96 -11.61 -4.45 13.91
C GLY A 96 -10.42 -4.11 14.79
N LEU A 97 -9.20 -4.02 14.25
CA LEU A 97 -8.00 -3.76 15.04
C LEU A 97 -7.78 -2.28 15.31
N THR A 98 -7.28 -2.00 16.51
CA THR A 98 -6.59 -0.75 16.83
C THR A 98 -5.16 -1.03 17.25
N ALA A 99 -4.28 -0.02 17.19
CA ALA A 99 -2.87 -0.18 17.55
C ALA A 99 -2.37 1.02 18.37
N SER A 100 -1.44 0.75 19.29
CA SER A 100 -0.84 1.79 20.14
C SER A 100 0.45 2.38 19.57
N HIS A 101 1.12 1.67 18.65
CA HIS A 101 2.37 2.12 18.05
C HIS A 101 2.27 2.09 16.52
N TRP A 102 2.73 3.19 15.90
CA TRP A 102 2.66 3.40 14.47
C TRP A 102 3.99 3.92 13.95
N ARG A 103 4.42 3.39 12.81
CA ARG A 103 5.64 3.84 12.13
C ARG A 103 5.41 3.81 10.62
N GLU A 104 5.63 4.95 9.95
CA GLU A 104 5.68 4.95 8.48
C GLU A 104 6.84 4.06 8.02
N LEU A 105 6.55 3.07 7.20
CA LEU A 105 7.53 2.14 6.68
C LEU A 105 8.13 2.64 5.37
N MET A 106 7.25 3.05 4.45
CA MET A 106 7.66 3.49 3.12
C MET A 106 6.57 4.26 2.39
N ARG A 107 7.01 4.95 1.33
CA ARG A 107 6.14 5.53 0.30
C ARG A 107 6.52 4.96 -1.05
N LEU A 108 5.54 4.73 -1.90
CA LEU A 108 5.74 4.30 -3.28
C LEU A 108 4.79 4.97 -4.24
N HIS A 109 5.13 4.86 -5.52
CA HIS A 109 4.29 5.26 -6.64
C HIS A 109 3.97 4.00 -7.46
N PRO A 110 2.76 3.42 -7.33
CA PRO A 110 2.42 2.16 -7.97
C PRO A 110 2.53 2.21 -9.50
N SER A 111 2.22 3.36 -10.12
CA SER A 111 2.26 3.51 -11.58
C SER A 111 2.66 4.92 -12.01
N ASN A 112 3.91 5.32 -11.72
CA ASN A 112 4.43 6.68 -11.89
C ASN A 112 4.57 7.19 -13.34
N SER A 113 4.32 6.35 -14.33
CA SER A 113 4.34 6.74 -15.74
C SER A 113 2.97 7.23 -16.24
N ILE A 114 1.88 6.89 -15.54
CA ILE A 114 0.53 7.18 -15.99
C ILE A 114 -0.37 7.77 -14.89
N THR A 115 0.01 7.65 -13.64
CA THR A 115 -0.73 8.20 -12.50
C THR A 115 0.16 9.04 -11.59
N ASP A 116 -0.44 9.90 -10.77
CA ASP A 116 0.20 10.58 -9.64
C ASP A 116 -0.07 9.89 -8.30
N GLU A 117 -0.50 8.62 -8.34
CA GLU A 117 -0.81 7.84 -7.16
C GLU A 117 0.36 7.74 -6.19
N ILE A 118 0.06 7.98 -4.93
CA ILE A 118 1.00 7.79 -3.82
C ILE A 118 0.42 6.74 -2.89
N GLY A 119 1.20 5.72 -2.58
CA GLY A 119 0.93 4.77 -1.51
C GLY A 119 1.82 5.03 -0.31
N ILE A 120 1.23 5.10 0.90
CA ILE A 120 1.95 5.22 2.16
C ILE A 120 1.64 3.99 2.99
N VAL A 121 2.68 3.32 3.45
CA VAL A 121 2.55 2.10 4.26
C VAL A 121 3.00 2.36 5.69
N TYR A 122 2.18 1.94 6.64
CA TYR A 122 2.47 1.98 8.07
C TYR A 122 2.62 0.58 8.64
N VAL A 123 3.52 0.42 9.61
CA VAL A 123 3.56 -0.73 10.51
C VAL A 123 2.82 -0.35 11.78
N ALA A 124 1.94 -1.22 12.25
CA ALA A 124 1.14 -1.06 13.44
C ALA A 124 1.42 -2.20 14.43
N THR A 125 1.76 -1.87 15.68
CA THR A 125 2.02 -2.85 16.76
C THR A 125 1.31 -2.44 18.05
N GLY A 126 1.30 -3.36 19.06
CA GLY A 126 0.51 -3.16 20.27
C GLY A 126 -0.98 -3.16 19.93
N LEU A 127 -1.39 -4.23 19.25
CA LEU A 127 -2.74 -4.39 18.70
C LEU A 127 -3.77 -4.67 19.80
N SER A 128 -4.99 -4.19 19.58
CA SER A 128 -6.17 -4.49 20.40
C SER A 128 -7.34 -4.82 19.49
N GLU A 129 -8.10 -5.85 19.87
CA GLU A 129 -9.28 -6.32 19.14
C GLU A 129 -10.49 -5.41 19.38
N GLY A 130 -11.31 -5.23 18.37
CA GLY A 130 -12.57 -4.53 18.39
C GLY A 130 -13.53 -5.08 17.33
N GLU A 131 -14.58 -4.36 17.04
CA GLU A 131 -15.55 -4.71 16.00
C GLU A 131 -15.16 -4.09 14.67
N THR A 132 -15.40 -4.81 13.57
CA THR A 132 -15.28 -4.29 12.20
C THR A 132 -16.44 -3.34 11.89
N ASP A 133 -16.21 -2.38 11.00
CA ASP A 133 -17.21 -1.40 10.58
C ASP A 133 -17.15 -1.25 9.04
N LEU A 134 -17.48 -2.35 8.35
CA LEU A 134 -17.40 -2.44 6.90
C LEU A 134 -18.48 -1.59 6.21
N GLY A 135 -18.10 -0.95 5.11
CA GLY A 135 -19.04 -0.24 4.24
C GLY A 135 -19.98 -1.19 3.49
N GLU A 136 -21.13 -0.66 3.02
CA GLU A 136 -22.14 -1.46 2.29
C GLU A 136 -21.61 -2.17 1.03
N THR A 137 -20.50 -1.70 0.47
CA THR A 137 -19.90 -2.25 -0.76
C THR A 137 -18.71 -3.15 -0.51
N GLU A 138 -18.37 -3.42 0.76
CA GLU A 138 -17.21 -4.19 1.16
C GLU A 138 -17.63 -5.58 1.62
N ASP A 139 -17.21 -6.59 0.85
CA ASP A 139 -17.31 -8.01 1.19
C ASP A 139 -15.89 -8.52 1.48
N ILE A 140 -15.42 -8.22 2.70
CA ILE A 140 -14.04 -8.45 3.13
C ILE A 140 -13.98 -9.70 4.02
N GLU A 141 -13.09 -10.62 3.66
CA GLU A 141 -12.64 -11.72 4.50
C GLU A 141 -11.34 -11.36 5.21
N VAL A 142 -11.25 -11.62 6.51
CA VAL A 142 -10.02 -11.37 7.30
C VAL A 142 -9.29 -12.66 7.56
N LEU A 143 -8.02 -12.74 7.17
CA LEU A 143 -7.12 -13.87 7.39
C LEU A 143 -6.01 -13.48 8.37
N THR A 144 -5.94 -14.20 9.52
CA THR A 144 -4.83 -14.08 10.47
C THR A 144 -3.83 -15.21 10.24
N LEU A 145 -2.55 -14.87 10.01
CA LEU A 145 -1.51 -15.84 9.71
C LEU A 145 -0.13 -15.36 10.23
N PRO A 146 0.86 -16.25 10.37
CA PRO A 146 2.23 -15.85 10.66
C PRO A 146 2.76 -14.85 9.61
N LEU A 147 3.48 -13.81 10.02
CA LEU A 147 4.08 -12.85 9.10
C LEU A 147 4.99 -13.53 8.06
N SER A 148 5.70 -14.59 8.46
CA SER A 148 6.52 -15.40 7.56
C SER A 148 5.71 -16.05 6.43
N GLU A 149 4.47 -16.49 6.69
CA GLU A 149 3.60 -17.06 5.67
C GLU A 149 3.08 -15.97 4.71
N ALA A 150 2.69 -14.79 5.21
CA ALA A 150 2.34 -13.66 4.38
C ALA A 150 3.51 -13.24 3.45
N ILE A 151 4.73 -13.27 3.95
CA ILE A 151 5.95 -13.04 3.16
C ILE A 151 6.09 -14.08 2.05
N GLU A 152 5.89 -15.36 2.33
CA GLU A 152 5.92 -16.41 1.29
C GLU A 152 4.79 -16.21 0.26
N MET A 153 3.60 -15.76 0.67
CA MET A 153 2.52 -15.42 -0.27
C MET A 153 2.89 -14.27 -1.21
N ALA A 154 3.67 -13.30 -0.76
CA ALA A 154 4.18 -12.24 -1.63
C ALA A 154 5.29 -12.75 -2.57
N LYS A 155 6.17 -13.66 -2.12
CA LYS A 155 7.25 -14.21 -2.92
C LYS A 155 6.77 -15.16 -4.02
N ASP A 156 5.72 -15.94 -3.75
CA ASP A 156 5.19 -16.95 -4.69
C ASP A 156 4.05 -16.41 -5.59
N GLY A 157 3.67 -15.13 -5.42
CA GLY A 157 2.70 -14.45 -6.26
C GLY A 157 1.24 -14.68 -5.86
N ARG A 158 0.94 -15.22 -4.68
CA ARG A 158 -0.42 -15.25 -4.13
C ARG A 158 -0.89 -13.86 -3.69
N ILE A 159 0.03 -12.97 -3.32
CA ILE A 159 -0.23 -11.55 -3.09
C ILE A 159 0.39 -10.77 -4.25
N THR A 160 -0.46 -10.11 -5.05
CA THR A 160 -0.06 -9.38 -6.26
C THR A 160 -0.29 -7.88 -6.15
N ASP A 161 -1.02 -7.41 -5.13
CA ASP A 161 -1.14 -5.98 -4.86
C ASP A 161 0.21 -5.34 -4.58
N ALA A 162 0.48 -4.21 -5.23
CA ALA A 162 1.81 -3.58 -5.23
C ALA A 162 2.25 -3.10 -3.84
N LEU A 163 1.33 -2.50 -3.05
CA LEU A 163 1.65 -2.02 -1.72
C LEU A 163 1.93 -3.19 -0.77
N SER A 164 1.09 -4.20 -0.80
CA SER A 164 1.18 -5.39 0.04
C SER A 164 2.45 -6.19 -0.28
N ALA A 165 2.68 -6.51 -1.56
CA ALA A 165 3.84 -7.28 -1.99
C ALA A 165 5.16 -6.56 -1.67
N ALA A 166 5.26 -5.26 -2.00
CA ALA A 166 6.47 -4.47 -1.72
C ALA A 166 6.74 -4.37 -0.19
N THR A 167 5.68 -4.24 0.61
CA THR A 167 5.79 -4.18 2.07
C THR A 167 6.35 -5.47 2.64
N LEU A 168 5.75 -6.61 2.27
CA LEU A 168 6.15 -7.91 2.79
C LEU A 168 7.57 -8.29 2.36
N VAL A 169 7.95 -8.00 1.11
CA VAL A 169 9.32 -8.21 0.63
C VAL A 169 10.32 -7.30 1.35
N ARG A 170 9.98 -6.03 1.59
CA ARG A 170 10.84 -5.11 2.33
C ARG A 170 11.10 -5.57 3.77
N VAL A 171 10.05 -6.06 4.44
CA VAL A 171 10.19 -6.59 5.81
C VAL A 171 11.03 -7.85 5.83
N ALA A 172 10.85 -8.76 4.85
CA ALA A 172 11.68 -9.95 4.73
C ALA A 172 13.17 -9.63 4.56
N LEU A 173 13.51 -8.61 3.76
CA LEU A 173 14.89 -8.16 3.58
C LEU A 173 15.46 -7.60 4.89
N ALA A 174 14.71 -6.80 5.63
CA ALA A 174 15.17 -6.24 6.90
C ALA A 174 15.43 -7.35 7.96
N GLN A 175 14.57 -8.36 8.02
CA GLN A 175 14.77 -9.50 8.92
C GLN A 175 16.04 -10.30 8.57
N SER A 176 16.32 -10.51 7.29
CA SER A 176 17.52 -11.23 6.86
C SER A 176 18.82 -10.46 7.13
N GLU A 177 18.78 -9.13 7.09
CA GLU A 177 19.92 -8.29 7.47
C GLU A 177 20.21 -8.36 8.97
N GLU A 178 19.18 -8.32 9.83
CA GLU A 178 19.33 -8.46 11.28
C GLU A 178 19.87 -9.83 11.69
N GLU A 179 19.41 -10.92 11.05
CA GLU A 179 19.91 -12.28 11.30
C GLU A 179 21.39 -12.40 10.90
N THR A 180 21.80 -11.81 9.80
CA THR A 180 23.18 -11.82 9.31
C THR A 180 24.12 -11.06 10.25
N ASP A 181 23.70 -9.90 10.73
CA ASP A 181 24.48 -9.10 11.69
C ASP A 181 24.63 -9.79 13.04
N GLN A 182 23.59 -10.49 13.51
CA GLN A 182 23.65 -11.28 14.74
C GLN A 182 24.58 -12.49 14.60
N ALA A 183 24.54 -13.18 13.47
CA ALA A 183 25.42 -14.32 13.18
C ALA A 183 26.91 -13.92 13.04
N GLY A 184 27.16 -12.73 12.45
CA GLY A 184 28.54 -12.20 12.32
C GLY A 184 29.16 -11.70 13.63
N ASN A 185 28.35 -11.48 14.67
CA ASN A 185 28.79 -10.97 15.98
C ASN A 185 28.87 -12.09 17.04
N ALA A 186 28.67 -13.37 16.65
CA ALA A 186 28.82 -14.49 17.59
C ALA A 186 30.29 -14.62 18.02
N PRO A 187 30.60 -14.72 19.32
CA PRO A 187 31.99 -14.89 19.78
C PRO A 187 32.54 -16.19 19.20
N VAL A 188 33.69 -16.10 18.54
CA VAL A 188 34.49 -17.28 18.15
C VAL A 188 35.04 -17.84 19.49
N ASP A 189 34.48 -18.95 19.93
CA ASP A 189 35.02 -19.67 21.10
C ASP A 189 36.46 -20.06 20.81
N PRO A 190 37.38 -19.84 21.81
CA PRO A 190 38.81 -20.07 21.66
C PRO A 190 39.19 -21.55 21.57
#